data_fa1442624bcaa0b3db55deb90ab6404a
#
_entry.id   fa1442624bcaa0b3db55deb90ab6404a
#
_cell.length_a   1.000
_cell.length_b   1.000
_cell.length_c   1.000
_cell.angle_alpha   90.00
_cell.angle_beta   90.00
_cell.angle_gamma   90.00
#
_symmetry.space_group_name_H-M   'P 1'
#
loop_
_entity.id
_entity.type
_entity.pdbx_description
1 polymer ?
#
loop_
_entity_poly.entity_id
_entity_poly.type
_entity_poly.pdbx_seq_one_letter_code
_entity_poly.pdbx_strand_id
1 'polypeptide(L)'
;YYAMLNDLKACADGLKMDGDVYKADPIFPSGQKSSDLLKWKKFANSLRLRLAVRICNADRSKATEVIDELMENEQNLMTSNEDNCLLQWGDNADTRNYFYDYLVINRESNLDKLHSAGESILMYMAPYADPRLEKFFTPANAASMPDNFHWAPYWGQPKVSNLPSGVSLSPNPHSGKTADDYSQLQDKFTEQSLSLIHISEPTRLDVI
;
A
#
# COMPACT_ATOMS: atom_id res chain seq x y z
N TYR A 1 -15.74 -7.20 12.95
CA TYR A 1 -15.49 -5.74 13.00
C TYR A 1 -15.75 -5.18 14.40
N TYR A 2 -16.89 -5.47 15.06
CA TYR A 2 -17.19 -4.89 16.39
C TYR A 2 -16.14 -5.23 17.45
N ALA A 3 -15.70 -6.48 17.52
CA ALA A 3 -14.62 -6.87 18.42
C ALA A 3 -13.34 -6.07 18.11
N MET A 4 -12.95 -5.96 16.84
CA MET A 4 -11.77 -5.18 16.43
C MET A 4 -11.88 -3.70 16.83
N LEU A 5 -13.05 -3.08 16.66
CA LEU A 5 -13.29 -1.69 17.08
C LEU A 5 -13.14 -1.52 18.60
N ASN A 6 -13.67 -2.46 19.36
CA ASN A 6 -13.59 -2.44 20.83
C ASN A 6 -12.16 -2.70 21.32
N ASP A 7 -11.47 -3.68 20.74
CA ASP A 7 -10.09 -4.01 21.10
C ASP A 7 -9.15 -2.85 20.83
N LEU A 8 -9.27 -2.20 19.66
CA LEU A 8 -8.48 -1.02 19.31
C LEU A 8 -8.79 0.16 20.23
N LYS A 9 -10.06 0.34 20.65
CA LYS A 9 -10.41 1.33 21.64
C LYS A 9 -9.72 1.06 22.96
N ALA A 10 -9.84 -0.16 23.47
CA ALA A 10 -9.18 -0.57 24.71
C ALA A 10 -7.66 -0.37 24.66
N CYS A 11 -7.03 -0.72 23.53
CA CYS A 11 -5.60 -0.46 23.31
C CYS A 11 -5.28 1.04 23.36
N ALA A 12 -6.03 1.88 22.64
CA ALA A 12 -5.80 3.33 22.61
C ALA A 12 -5.99 3.99 23.97
N ASP A 13 -7.02 3.57 24.72
CA ASP A 13 -7.32 4.08 26.06
C ASP A 13 -6.31 3.57 27.12
N GLY A 14 -5.76 2.38 26.91
CA GLY A 14 -4.75 1.79 27.79
C GLY A 14 -3.34 2.40 27.65
N LEU A 15 -3.05 3.10 26.55
CA LEU A 15 -1.75 3.74 26.32
C LEU A 15 -1.64 5.01 27.18
N LYS A 16 -0.88 4.90 28.27
CA LYS A 16 -0.58 6.04 29.17
C LYS A 16 0.70 6.72 28.71
N MET A 17 0.69 8.03 28.56
CA MET A 17 1.82 8.80 28.02
C MET A 17 3.08 8.77 28.89
N ASP A 18 2.98 8.33 30.14
CA ASP A 18 4.08 8.09 31.09
C ASP A 18 4.50 6.62 31.15
N GLY A 19 3.86 5.76 30.36
CA GLY A 19 4.14 4.33 30.29
C GLY A 19 5.51 4.01 29.69
N ASP A 20 5.93 2.76 29.82
CA ASP A 20 7.16 2.29 29.20
C ASP A 20 6.95 1.98 27.71
N VAL A 21 7.99 2.27 26.91
CA VAL A 21 8.05 1.93 25.49
C VAL A 21 8.97 0.74 25.27
N TYR A 22 8.68 -0.03 24.24
CA TYR A 22 9.55 -1.11 23.81
C TYR A 22 10.81 -0.50 23.17
N LYS A 23 11.98 -0.78 23.75
CA LYS A 23 13.25 -0.16 23.32
C LYS A 23 13.69 -0.53 21.89
N ALA A 24 13.23 -1.68 21.42
CA ALA A 24 13.55 -2.19 20.09
C ALA A 24 12.30 -2.12 19.17
N ASP A 25 11.49 -1.08 19.30
CA ASP A 25 10.32 -0.86 18.45
C ASP A 25 10.78 -0.60 17.01
N PRO A 26 10.48 -1.50 16.05
CA PRO A 26 10.92 -1.33 14.67
C PRO A 26 10.08 -0.32 13.89
N ILE A 27 8.98 0.17 14.48
CA ILE A 27 8.05 1.09 13.83
C ILE A 27 8.27 2.52 14.33
N PHE A 28 8.33 2.70 15.65
CA PHE A 28 8.59 4.01 16.27
C PHE A 28 9.85 3.96 17.15
N PRO A 29 11.05 3.91 16.52
CA PRO A 29 12.31 3.66 17.22
C PRO A 29 12.89 4.88 17.94
N SER A 30 12.13 5.96 18.14
CA SER A 30 12.68 7.21 18.69
C SER A 30 13.17 7.06 20.13
N GLY A 31 12.62 6.11 20.89
CA GLY A 31 12.91 5.91 22.31
C GLY A 31 12.36 7.01 23.21
N GLN A 32 11.61 7.96 22.66
CA GLN A 32 10.94 9.02 23.41
C GLN A 32 9.54 8.55 23.82
N LYS A 33 9.41 8.12 25.07
CA LYS A 33 8.21 7.47 25.60
C LYS A 33 6.90 8.16 25.19
N SER A 34 6.73 9.42 25.50
CA SER A 34 5.47 10.14 25.22
C SER A 34 5.19 10.28 23.72
N SER A 35 6.21 10.51 22.90
CA SER A 35 6.08 10.62 21.45
C SER A 35 5.67 9.30 20.81
N ASP A 36 6.36 8.22 21.15
CA ASP A 36 6.11 6.90 20.56
C ASP A 36 4.75 6.35 20.99
N LEU A 37 4.38 6.51 22.26
CA LEU A 37 3.06 6.10 22.76
C LEU A 37 1.92 6.91 22.12
N LEU A 38 2.13 8.22 21.88
CA LEU A 38 1.15 9.03 21.16
C LEU A 38 0.97 8.56 19.72
N LYS A 39 2.06 8.20 19.02
CA LYS A 39 2.00 7.65 17.67
C LYS A 39 1.25 6.31 17.63
N TRP A 40 1.50 5.43 18.59
CA TRP A 40 0.72 4.20 18.73
C TRP A 40 -0.76 4.45 18.99
N LYS A 41 -1.09 5.44 19.81
CA LYS A 41 -2.48 5.85 20.05
C LYS A 41 -3.14 6.40 18.78
N LYS A 42 -2.45 7.26 18.05
CA LYS A 42 -2.90 7.80 16.76
C LYS A 42 -3.15 6.69 15.74
N PHE A 43 -2.23 5.72 15.66
CA PHE A 43 -2.38 4.56 14.80
C PHE A 43 -3.62 3.73 15.13
N ALA A 44 -3.81 3.37 16.40
CA ALA A 44 -4.97 2.59 16.83
C ALA A 44 -6.30 3.30 16.52
N ASN A 45 -6.39 4.61 16.78
CA ASN A 45 -7.58 5.41 16.50
C ASN A 45 -7.82 5.57 14.99
N SER A 46 -6.77 5.79 14.19
CA SER A 46 -6.91 5.88 12.74
C SER A 46 -7.34 4.56 12.11
N LEU A 47 -6.88 3.44 12.66
CA LEU A 47 -7.35 2.12 12.24
C LEU A 47 -8.83 1.91 12.63
N ARG A 48 -9.26 2.38 13.82
CA ARG A 48 -10.68 2.39 14.22
C ARG A 48 -11.52 3.19 13.23
N LEU A 49 -11.07 4.39 12.87
CA LEU A 49 -11.76 5.25 11.89
C LEU A 49 -11.91 4.52 10.55
N ARG A 50 -10.85 3.92 10.05
CA ARG A 50 -10.87 3.14 8.80
C ARG A 50 -11.86 1.97 8.85
N LEU A 51 -11.92 1.26 9.99
CA LEU A 51 -12.86 0.14 10.17
C LEU A 51 -14.32 0.65 10.27
N ALA A 52 -14.56 1.78 10.94
CA ALA A 52 -15.87 2.41 11.02
C ALA A 52 -16.37 2.83 9.62
N VAL A 53 -15.55 3.47 8.82
CA VAL A 53 -15.89 3.80 7.43
C VAL A 53 -16.20 2.54 6.61
N ARG A 54 -15.49 1.44 6.83
CA ARG A 54 -15.77 0.18 6.10
C ARG A 54 -17.12 -0.44 6.41
N ILE A 55 -17.64 -0.27 7.62
CA ILE A 55 -18.94 -0.82 8.01
C ILE A 55 -20.10 0.14 7.77
N CYS A 56 -19.86 1.35 7.27
CA CYS A 56 -20.89 2.39 7.17
C CYS A 56 -22.10 1.99 6.31
N ASN A 57 -21.92 1.14 5.31
CA ASN A 57 -23.01 0.62 4.48
C ASN A 57 -23.75 -0.56 5.12
N ALA A 58 -23.12 -1.28 6.04
CA ALA A 58 -23.69 -2.43 6.73
C ALA A 58 -24.37 -2.04 8.05
N ASP A 59 -23.74 -1.12 8.79
CA ASP A 59 -24.25 -0.58 10.06
C ASP A 59 -23.86 0.89 10.21
N ARG A 60 -24.69 1.74 9.66
CA ARG A 60 -24.47 3.19 9.67
C ARG A 60 -24.48 3.77 11.09
N SER A 61 -25.34 3.24 11.95
CA SER A 61 -25.46 3.73 13.35
C SER A 61 -24.16 3.53 14.11
N LYS A 62 -23.61 2.31 14.05
CA LYS A 62 -22.34 2.00 14.72
C LYS A 62 -21.17 2.75 14.09
N ALA A 63 -21.16 2.89 12.77
CA ALA A 63 -20.14 3.68 12.08
C ALA A 63 -20.14 5.13 12.56
N THR A 64 -21.31 5.77 12.58
CA THR A 64 -21.46 7.17 13.03
C THR A 64 -21.03 7.34 14.49
N GLU A 65 -21.49 6.45 15.40
CA GLU A 65 -21.08 6.47 16.82
C GLU A 65 -19.55 6.51 16.97
N VAL A 66 -18.84 5.61 16.25
CA VAL A 66 -17.37 5.53 16.36
C VAL A 66 -16.68 6.73 15.70
N ILE A 67 -17.19 7.21 14.58
CA ILE A 67 -16.63 8.37 13.88
C ILE A 67 -16.79 9.63 14.74
N ASP A 68 -17.96 9.88 15.29
CA ASP A 68 -18.23 11.05 16.12
C ASP A 68 -17.32 11.05 17.36
N GLU A 69 -17.20 9.91 18.06
CA GLU A 69 -16.26 9.75 19.19
C GLU A 69 -14.83 10.12 18.81
N LEU A 70 -14.37 9.69 17.64
CA LEU A 70 -12.99 9.95 17.19
C LEU A 70 -12.78 11.40 16.76
N MET A 71 -13.79 12.03 16.16
CA MET A 71 -13.72 13.42 15.71
C MET A 71 -13.71 14.42 16.86
N GLU A 72 -14.26 14.07 18.03
CA GLU A 72 -14.14 14.90 19.24
C GLU A 72 -12.68 15.14 19.66
N ASN A 73 -11.78 14.23 19.28
CA ASN A 73 -10.36 14.26 19.62
C ASN A 73 -9.47 13.98 18.39
N GLU A 74 -9.64 14.73 17.31
CA GLU A 74 -8.92 14.53 16.04
C GLU A 74 -7.40 14.61 16.17
N GLN A 75 -6.85 15.31 17.18
CA GLN A 75 -5.43 15.33 17.49
C GLN A 75 -4.86 13.94 17.84
N ASN A 76 -5.72 12.99 18.20
CA ASN A 76 -5.36 11.60 18.45
C ASN A 76 -5.47 10.71 17.18
N LEU A 77 -5.62 11.31 16.00
CA LEU A 77 -5.57 10.64 14.70
C LEU A 77 -4.23 10.94 14.00
N MET A 78 -3.89 10.10 13.05
CA MET A 78 -2.75 10.35 12.17
C MET A 78 -3.14 11.47 11.19
N THR A 79 -2.44 12.60 11.25
CA THR A 79 -2.74 13.81 10.45
C THR A 79 -1.57 14.28 9.61
N SER A 80 -0.39 13.68 9.77
CA SER A 80 0.81 14.07 9.04
C SER A 80 1.66 12.85 8.66
N ASN A 81 2.64 13.05 7.79
CA ASN A 81 3.57 12.00 7.39
C ASN A 81 4.48 11.55 8.55
N GLU A 82 4.69 12.40 9.57
CA GLU A 82 5.46 12.02 10.76
C GLU A 82 4.73 11.01 11.64
N ASP A 83 3.41 10.89 11.48
CA ASP A 83 2.60 9.89 12.18
C ASP A 83 2.59 8.52 11.48
N ASN A 84 3.20 8.41 10.30
CA ASN A 84 3.18 7.17 9.51
C ASN A 84 3.73 5.98 10.30
N CYS A 85 2.97 4.90 10.31
CA CYS A 85 3.36 3.63 10.90
C CYS A 85 4.15 2.82 9.85
N LEU A 86 5.48 2.99 9.84
CA LEU A 86 6.37 2.39 8.86
C LEU A 86 7.34 1.43 9.54
N LEU A 87 7.36 0.17 9.07
CA LEU A 87 8.39 -0.77 9.49
C LEU A 87 9.73 -0.34 8.89
N GLN A 88 10.71 -0.09 9.77
CA GLN A 88 12.07 0.23 9.35
C GLN A 88 12.82 -1.07 9.01
N TRP A 89 13.13 -1.24 7.74
CA TRP A 89 13.95 -2.34 7.28
C TRP A 89 15.44 -2.01 7.43
N GLY A 90 16.25 -3.00 7.70
CA GLY A 90 17.71 -2.85 7.75
C GLY A 90 18.38 -3.13 6.41
N ASP A 91 19.72 -2.99 6.40
CA ASP A 91 20.54 -3.09 5.19
C ASP A 91 21.11 -4.49 4.93
N ASN A 92 21.08 -5.37 5.92
CA ASN A 92 21.63 -6.71 5.80
C ASN A 92 20.58 -7.74 5.36
N ALA A 93 21.01 -8.90 4.93
CA ALA A 93 20.15 -9.95 4.39
C ALA A 93 19.05 -10.42 5.36
N ASP A 94 19.30 -10.35 6.68
CA ASP A 94 18.35 -10.82 7.69
C ASP A 94 17.28 -9.78 8.05
N THR A 95 17.55 -8.51 7.78
CA THR A 95 16.70 -7.39 8.22
C THR A 95 16.14 -6.56 7.08
N ARG A 96 16.58 -6.75 5.85
CA ARG A 96 16.07 -5.99 4.72
C ARG A 96 14.69 -6.47 4.25
N ASN A 97 14.04 -5.65 3.48
CA ASN A 97 12.73 -5.93 2.93
C ASN A 97 12.78 -7.19 2.05
N TYR A 98 11.97 -8.18 2.37
CA TYR A 98 11.85 -9.41 1.58
C TYR A 98 11.53 -9.14 0.10
N PHE A 99 10.68 -8.15 -0.17
CA PHE A 99 10.36 -7.78 -1.55
C PHE A 99 11.55 -7.18 -2.30
N TYR A 100 12.48 -6.52 -1.61
CA TYR A 100 13.71 -6.06 -2.23
C TYR A 100 14.57 -7.23 -2.72
N ASP A 101 14.74 -8.24 -1.89
CA ASP A 101 15.45 -9.45 -2.30
C ASP A 101 14.78 -10.14 -3.48
N TYR A 102 13.47 -10.25 -3.42
CA TYR A 102 12.70 -10.97 -4.41
C TYR A 102 12.55 -10.20 -5.73
N LEU A 103 12.27 -8.89 -5.66
CA LEU A 103 11.97 -8.07 -6.83
C LEU A 103 13.20 -7.43 -7.47
N VAL A 104 14.27 -7.20 -6.71
CA VAL A 104 15.48 -6.50 -7.19
C VAL A 104 16.66 -7.44 -7.28
N ILE A 105 17.10 -7.99 -6.14
CA ILE A 105 18.33 -8.79 -6.11
C ILE A 105 18.21 -10.08 -6.92
N ASN A 106 17.10 -10.77 -6.81
CA ASN A 106 16.87 -12.05 -7.49
C ASN A 106 16.13 -11.89 -8.83
N ARG A 107 15.96 -10.68 -9.33
CA ARG A 107 15.24 -10.39 -10.58
C ARG A 107 15.79 -11.20 -11.76
N GLU A 108 17.11 -11.28 -11.90
CA GLU A 108 17.75 -11.97 -13.02
C GLU A 108 17.76 -13.50 -12.87
N SER A 109 17.75 -14.00 -11.64
CA SER A 109 17.81 -15.43 -11.34
C SER A 109 16.44 -16.10 -11.27
N ASN A 110 15.37 -15.34 -11.08
CA ASN A 110 14.02 -15.89 -11.04
C ASN A 110 13.47 -16.08 -12.45
N LEU A 111 13.28 -17.34 -12.80
CA LEU A 111 12.65 -17.76 -14.07
C LEU A 111 11.18 -17.26 -14.17
N ASP A 112 10.56 -16.96 -13.03
CA ASP A 112 9.23 -16.40 -12.94
C ASP A 112 9.34 -14.89 -12.67
N LYS A 113 9.63 -14.12 -13.71
CA LYS A 113 9.68 -12.65 -13.65
C LYS A 113 8.28 -12.08 -13.34
N LEU A 114 7.88 -12.18 -12.09
CA LEU A 114 6.53 -11.86 -11.58
C LEU A 114 6.32 -10.38 -11.27
N HIS A 115 7.12 -9.48 -11.83
CA HIS A 115 7.22 -8.10 -11.33
C HIS A 115 6.62 -7.06 -12.26
N SER A 116 5.85 -7.50 -13.21
CA SER A 116 5.19 -6.61 -14.14
C SER A 116 4.05 -5.85 -13.45
N ALA A 117 3.88 -4.61 -13.86
CA ALA A 117 2.71 -3.84 -13.49
C ALA A 117 1.44 -4.55 -13.95
N GLY A 118 0.47 -4.70 -13.06
CA GLY A 118 -0.82 -5.25 -13.44
C GLY A 118 -1.56 -4.30 -14.39
N GLU A 119 -2.16 -4.83 -15.44
CA GLU A 119 -2.94 -4.03 -16.40
C GLU A 119 -4.01 -3.19 -15.71
N SER A 120 -4.66 -3.73 -14.68
CA SER A 120 -5.74 -3.04 -13.96
C SER A 120 -5.31 -1.71 -13.35
N ILE A 121 -4.12 -1.63 -12.74
CA ILE A 121 -3.65 -0.37 -12.15
C ILE A 121 -3.29 0.65 -13.24
N LEU A 122 -2.68 0.18 -14.34
CA LEU A 122 -2.31 1.06 -15.45
C LEU A 122 -3.54 1.60 -16.18
N MET A 123 -4.62 0.82 -16.29
CA MET A 123 -5.90 1.29 -16.84
C MET A 123 -6.52 2.44 -16.03
N TYR A 124 -6.23 2.54 -14.74
CA TYR A 124 -6.67 3.68 -13.93
C TYR A 124 -5.71 4.86 -13.98
N MET A 125 -4.41 4.63 -14.04
CA MET A 125 -3.42 5.70 -13.95
C MET A 125 -3.12 6.34 -15.29
N ALA A 126 -2.93 5.55 -16.36
CA ALA A 126 -2.47 6.06 -17.63
C ALA A 126 -3.48 6.98 -18.35
N PRO A 127 -4.79 6.70 -18.41
CA PRO A 127 -5.77 7.59 -19.05
C PRO A 127 -5.87 8.98 -18.39
N TYR A 128 -5.57 9.05 -17.09
CA TYR A 128 -5.59 10.32 -16.34
C TYR A 128 -4.23 11.03 -16.32
N ALA A 129 -3.22 10.51 -17.04
CA ALA A 129 -1.86 11.03 -17.02
C ALA A 129 -1.35 11.21 -15.55
N ASP A 130 -1.62 10.25 -14.69
CA ASP A 130 -1.28 10.33 -13.27
C ASP A 130 0.24 10.50 -13.09
N PRO A 131 0.72 11.57 -12.47
CA PRO A 131 2.15 11.85 -12.34
C PRO A 131 2.90 10.82 -11.51
N ARG A 132 2.20 9.98 -10.75
CA ARG A 132 2.79 8.88 -9.99
C ARG A 132 3.21 7.71 -10.87
N LEU A 133 2.69 7.63 -12.10
CA LEU A 133 2.97 6.52 -13.01
C LEU A 133 4.47 6.35 -13.23
N GLU A 134 5.17 7.42 -13.58
CA GLU A 134 6.62 7.43 -13.79
C GLU A 134 7.44 7.18 -12.51
N LYS A 135 6.83 7.39 -11.33
CA LYS A 135 7.46 7.14 -10.04
C LYS A 135 7.31 5.67 -9.63
N PHE A 136 6.23 5.03 -10.03
CA PHE A 136 5.91 3.66 -9.65
C PHE A 136 6.46 2.62 -10.63
N PHE A 137 6.41 2.91 -11.92
CA PHE A 137 6.70 1.93 -12.97
C PHE A 137 7.75 2.42 -13.96
N THR A 138 8.48 1.47 -14.51
CA THR A 138 9.34 1.68 -15.68
C THR A 138 8.50 1.59 -16.96
N PRO A 139 8.92 2.26 -18.04
CA PRO A 139 8.33 2.03 -19.37
C PRO A 139 8.40 0.55 -19.76
N ALA A 140 7.42 0.08 -20.50
CA ALA A 140 7.43 -1.24 -21.10
C ALA A 140 8.44 -1.32 -22.27
N ASN A 141 8.74 -2.55 -22.69
CA ASN A 141 9.57 -2.77 -23.88
C ASN A 141 8.80 -2.29 -25.13
N ALA A 142 9.26 -1.18 -25.72
CA ALA A 142 8.59 -0.58 -26.88
C ALA A 142 8.46 -1.52 -28.09
N ALA A 143 9.45 -2.42 -28.30
CA ALA A 143 9.41 -3.39 -29.39
C ALA A 143 8.34 -4.48 -29.20
N SER A 144 7.88 -4.66 -27.98
CA SER A 144 6.87 -5.67 -27.62
C SER A 144 5.45 -5.14 -27.58
N MET A 145 5.29 -3.82 -27.54
CA MET A 145 3.98 -3.16 -27.45
C MET A 145 3.23 -3.29 -28.79
N PRO A 146 1.89 -3.41 -28.73
CA PRO A 146 1.07 -3.32 -29.95
C PRO A 146 1.22 -1.96 -30.63
N ASP A 147 1.16 -1.96 -31.96
CA ASP A 147 1.14 -0.73 -32.74
C ASP A 147 -0.04 0.16 -32.30
N ASN A 148 0.23 1.47 -32.17
CA ASN A 148 -0.76 2.46 -31.75
C ASN A 148 -1.37 2.21 -30.35
N PHE A 149 -0.61 1.63 -29.44
CA PHE A 149 -1.07 1.47 -28.07
C PHE A 149 -1.28 2.83 -27.39
N HIS A 150 -2.50 3.08 -26.93
CA HIS A 150 -2.93 4.41 -26.49
C HIS A 150 -2.26 4.92 -25.21
N TRP A 151 -1.74 4.02 -24.39
CA TRP A 151 -1.13 4.36 -23.11
C TRP A 151 0.40 4.21 -23.09
N ALA A 152 1.02 4.19 -24.28
CA ALA A 152 2.48 4.20 -24.38
C ALA A 152 3.08 5.34 -23.54
N PRO A 153 4.20 5.13 -22.85
CA PRO A 153 5.07 3.96 -22.94
C PRO A 153 4.79 2.85 -21.88
N TYR A 154 3.65 2.86 -21.22
CA TYR A 154 3.33 1.91 -20.14
C TYR A 154 2.36 0.84 -20.63
N TRP A 155 2.70 -0.42 -20.38
CA TRP A 155 1.90 -1.57 -20.74
C TRP A 155 1.85 -2.56 -19.59
N GLY A 156 0.65 -2.94 -19.16
CA GLY A 156 0.42 -3.81 -18.01
C GLY A 156 0.23 -5.26 -18.40
N GLN A 157 0.67 -6.13 -17.53
CA GLN A 157 0.40 -7.57 -17.65
C GLN A 157 -1.04 -7.86 -17.22
N PRO A 158 -1.85 -8.56 -18.02
CA PRO A 158 -3.18 -8.96 -17.62
C PRO A 158 -3.13 -9.95 -16.46
N LYS A 159 -4.00 -9.76 -15.48
CA LYS A 159 -4.07 -10.62 -14.28
C LYS A 159 -4.48 -12.07 -14.60
N VAL A 160 -5.18 -12.27 -15.70
CA VAL A 160 -5.72 -13.57 -16.10
C VAL A 160 -4.94 -14.07 -17.31
N SER A 161 -4.10 -15.07 -17.08
CA SER A 161 -3.43 -15.78 -18.16
C SER A 161 -4.37 -16.69 -18.96
N ASN A 162 -5.48 -17.08 -18.35
CA ASN A 162 -6.51 -17.92 -18.97
C ASN A 162 -7.82 -17.15 -19.06
N LEU A 163 -8.23 -16.85 -20.26
CA LEU A 163 -9.58 -16.34 -20.51
C LEU A 163 -10.61 -17.40 -20.11
N PRO A 164 -11.81 -17.01 -19.64
CA PRO A 164 -12.90 -17.94 -19.41
C PRO A 164 -13.15 -18.79 -20.64
N SER A 165 -13.54 -20.04 -20.45
CA SER A 165 -13.87 -20.96 -21.54
C SER A 165 -14.87 -20.30 -22.49
N GLY A 166 -14.53 -20.27 -23.79
CA GLY A 166 -15.36 -19.64 -24.82
C GLY A 166 -15.08 -18.17 -25.10
N VAL A 167 -14.17 -17.50 -24.34
CA VAL A 167 -13.72 -16.15 -24.65
C VAL A 167 -12.37 -16.25 -25.37
N SER A 168 -12.32 -15.73 -26.59
CA SER A 168 -11.09 -15.64 -27.40
C SER A 168 -10.83 -14.18 -27.73
N LEU A 169 -9.64 -13.69 -27.40
CA LEU A 169 -9.11 -12.44 -27.97
C LEU A 169 -8.37 -12.79 -29.25
N SER A 170 -8.82 -12.27 -30.36
CA SER A 170 -8.11 -12.45 -31.64
C SER A 170 -8.01 -11.11 -32.35
N PRO A 171 -6.82 -10.58 -32.57
CA PRO A 171 -5.53 -11.08 -32.08
C PRO A 171 -5.36 -10.85 -30.56
N ASN A 172 -4.74 -11.80 -29.88
CA ASN A 172 -4.37 -11.63 -28.48
C ASN A 172 -3.01 -10.87 -28.42
N PRO A 173 -2.98 -9.62 -28.00
CA PRO A 173 -1.76 -8.81 -27.98
C PRO A 173 -0.72 -9.34 -26.96
N HIS A 174 -1.16 -10.15 -26.02
CA HIS A 174 -0.32 -10.73 -24.96
C HIS A 174 0.23 -12.11 -25.31
N SER A 175 -0.08 -12.64 -26.51
CA SER A 175 0.42 -13.95 -26.93
C SER A 175 1.92 -13.94 -27.11
N GLY A 176 2.61 -14.88 -26.47
CA GLY A 176 4.08 -15.01 -26.55
C GLY A 176 4.87 -13.93 -25.81
N LYS A 177 4.21 -13.10 -24.98
CA LYS A 177 4.84 -12.09 -24.16
C LYS A 177 5.29 -12.66 -22.82
N THR A 178 6.41 -12.11 -22.32
CA THR A 178 6.99 -12.44 -21.01
C THR A 178 6.85 -11.24 -20.06
N ALA A 179 7.18 -11.39 -18.80
CA ALA A 179 7.13 -10.30 -17.83
C ALA A 179 8.04 -9.10 -18.22
N ASP A 180 9.14 -9.35 -18.96
CA ASP A 180 10.06 -8.30 -19.40
C ASP A 180 9.49 -7.40 -20.50
N ASP A 181 8.43 -7.82 -21.16
CA ASP A 181 7.76 -7.04 -22.19
C ASP A 181 6.88 -5.93 -21.59
N TYR A 182 6.47 -6.08 -20.32
CA TYR A 182 5.59 -5.17 -19.63
C TYR A 182 6.32 -4.15 -18.77
N SER A 183 5.62 -3.10 -18.37
CA SER A 183 6.10 -2.15 -17.37
C SER A 183 6.38 -2.86 -16.05
N GLN A 184 7.46 -2.50 -15.39
CA GLN A 184 7.87 -3.11 -14.13
C GLN A 184 7.86 -2.09 -13.01
N LEU A 185 7.80 -2.57 -11.76
CA LEU A 185 7.91 -1.72 -10.59
C LEU A 185 9.31 -1.09 -10.55
N GLN A 186 9.39 0.20 -10.25
CA GLN A 186 10.65 0.92 -10.05
C GLN A 186 11.40 0.34 -8.85
N ASP A 187 12.71 0.12 -8.99
CA ASP A 187 13.56 -0.49 -7.96
C ASP A 187 13.50 0.26 -6.62
N LYS A 188 13.44 1.59 -6.68
CA LYS A 188 13.33 2.44 -5.48
C LYS A 188 12.09 2.16 -4.61
N PHE A 189 11.04 1.53 -5.16
CA PHE A 189 9.87 1.11 -4.36
C PHE A 189 10.15 -0.10 -3.48
N THR A 190 11.18 -0.81 -3.80
CA THR A 190 11.62 -2.00 -3.06
C THR A 190 12.89 -1.72 -2.26
N GLU A 191 13.46 -0.51 -2.41
CA GLU A 191 14.58 -0.07 -1.58
C GLU A 191 14.20 -0.06 -0.10
N GLN A 192 15.20 -0.19 0.74
CA GLN A 192 15.12 -0.49 2.17
C GLN A 192 14.27 0.49 2.99
N SER A 193 14.14 1.73 2.53
CA SER A 193 13.41 2.79 3.24
C SER A 193 11.90 2.80 2.99
N LEU A 194 11.38 1.97 2.10
CA LEU A 194 9.97 1.96 1.75
C LEU A 194 9.30 0.70 2.27
N SER A 195 8.73 0.81 3.46
CA SER A 195 7.82 -0.19 3.98
C SER A 195 6.57 -0.27 3.08
N LEU A 196 6.28 -1.47 2.56
CA LEU A 196 5.02 -1.74 1.86
C LEU A 196 3.80 -1.74 2.81
N ILE A 197 4.03 -1.62 4.12
CA ILE A 197 2.97 -1.40 5.10
C ILE A 197 2.73 0.10 5.23
N HIS A 198 2.36 0.74 4.15
CA HIS A 198 1.68 2.01 4.22
C HIS A 198 0.26 1.74 4.71
N ILE A 199 0.05 1.91 6.00
CA ILE A 199 -1.23 2.43 6.44
C ILE A 199 -1.14 3.92 6.11
N SER A 200 -1.31 4.21 4.82
CA SER A 200 -1.45 5.58 4.35
C SER A 200 -2.44 6.29 5.26
N GLU A 201 -2.14 7.55 5.58
CA GLU A 201 -3.11 8.50 6.07
C GLU A 201 -4.51 8.06 5.69
N PRO A 202 -5.47 8.06 6.62
CA PRO A 202 -6.84 8.10 6.20
C PRO A 202 -6.87 9.29 5.24
N THR A 203 -6.85 8.99 3.96
CA THR A 203 -6.92 9.98 2.90
C THR A 203 -7.85 11.03 3.44
N ARG A 204 -7.35 12.25 3.62
CA ARG A 204 -8.18 13.41 3.85
C ARG A 204 -9.39 13.13 3.00
N LEU A 205 -10.50 12.85 3.64
CA LEU A 205 -11.76 12.74 2.95
C LEU A 205 -11.97 14.11 2.32
N ASP A 206 -11.44 14.28 1.12
CA ASP A 206 -12.01 15.20 0.18
C ASP A 206 -13.38 14.61 -0.12
N VAL A 207 -14.23 14.74 0.88
CA VAL A 207 -15.65 14.47 0.78
C VAL A 207 -16.19 15.59 -0.08
N ILE A 208 -16.39 15.24 -1.34
CA ILE A 208 -17.34 15.95 -2.16
C ILE A 208 -18.75 15.68 -1.63
#